data_1263a75f2d8860697189c74654dee0ea
#
_entry.id   1263a75f2d8860697189c74654dee0ea
#
_cell.length_a   1.000
_cell.length_b   1.000
_cell.length_c   1.000
_cell.angle_alpha   90.00
_cell.angle_beta   90.00
_cell.angle_gamma   90.00
#
_symmetry.space_group_name_H-M   'P 1'
#
loop_
_entity.id
_entity.type
_entity.pdbx_description
1 polymer ?
#
loop_
_entity_poly.entity_id
_entity_poly.type
_entity_poly.pdbx_seq_one_letter_code
_entity_poly.pdbx_strand_id
1 'polypeptide(L)'
;PLFLDAGAAVVTRPDCVTSSALWGLATSADLVLANTVVEAPVVNTLNGSFVPVLWWLHDAFAGYPFISHSIPKALGKNVHLCAVGSHATAAMHSVRPDFEIEQLIYGLPDYAAEQFPRYDISFAGGRPLFVTVGSLEHRKGPDIFCNAIRLLPSAVREKAAFLFVGKAADKGMYNAVDSLVRDYPQTVFYRKRLERPEVKSLMEQCNCVVCASRDDPMPTFVTEGLIFGKPSIVSEHT
;
A
#
# COMPACT_ATOMS: atom_id res chain seq x y z
N PRO A 1 -13.67 3.52 -12.50
CA PRO A 1 -13.23 4.40 -13.58
C PRO A 1 -11.91 3.94 -14.18
N LEU A 2 -10.82 3.79 -13.39
CA LEU A 2 -9.47 3.48 -13.91
C LEU A 2 -9.40 2.22 -14.80
N PHE A 3 -10.07 1.14 -14.43
CA PHE A 3 -10.10 -0.08 -15.23
C PHE A 3 -10.89 0.09 -16.51
N LEU A 4 -12.01 0.81 -16.46
CA LEU A 4 -12.81 1.13 -17.64
C LEU A 4 -12.05 2.04 -18.61
N ASP A 5 -11.35 3.05 -18.07
CA ASP A 5 -10.52 3.97 -18.85
C ASP A 5 -9.35 3.25 -19.52
N ALA A 6 -8.86 2.15 -18.92
CA ALA A 6 -7.86 1.25 -19.49
C ALA A 6 -8.46 0.22 -20.50
N GLY A 7 -9.75 0.29 -20.80
CA GLY A 7 -10.42 -0.62 -21.73
C GLY A 7 -10.84 -1.98 -21.14
N ALA A 8 -10.77 -2.15 -19.82
CA ALA A 8 -11.20 -3.39 -19.18
C ALA A 8 -12.72 -3.47 -19.03
N ALA A 9 -13.30 -4.66 -19.23
CA ALA A 9 -14.66 -4.94 -18.82
C ALA A 9 -14.72 -5.11 -17.29
N VAL A 10 -15.58 -4.37 -16.62
CA VAL A 10 -15.74 -4.43 -15.16
C VAL A 10 -17.07 -5.08 -14.81
N VAL A 11 -17.02 -6.18 -14.07
CA VAL A 11 -18.19 -6.89 -13.55
C VAL A 11 -18.16 -6.84 -12.03
N THR A 12 -19.22 -6.28 -11.41
CA THR A 12 -19.36 -6.25 -9.95
C THR A 12 -20.47 -7.20 -9.53
N ARG A 13 -20.08 -8.27 -8.83
CA ARG A 13 -21.01 -9.31 -8.35
C ARG A 13 -20.66 -9.67 -6.89
N PRO A 14 -21.55 -9.36 -5.93
CA PRO A 14 -21.32 -9.74 -4.51
C PRO A 14 -21.36 -11.26 -4.29
N ASP A 15 -22.03 -12.01 -5.19
CA ASP A 15 -22.13 -13.47 -5.17
C ASP A 15 -21.12 -14.18 -6.10
N CYS A 16 -20.08 -13.49 -6.55
CA CYS A 16 -19.15 -13.98 -7.57
C CYS A 16 -18.60 -15.39 -7.25
N VAL A 17 -18.18 -15.61 -5.99
CA VAL A 17 -17.56 -16.88 -5.56
C VAL A 17 -18.51 -18.06 -5.60
N THR A 18 -19.82 -17.84 -5.37
CA THR A 18 -20.83 -18.88 -5.26
C THR A 18 -21.66 -19.06 -6.54
N SER A 19 -21.49 -18.19 -7.52
CA SER A 19 -22.28 -18.19 -8.73
C SER A 19 -21.61 -18.93 -9.89
N SER A 20 -22.43 -19.51 -10.78
CA SER A 20 -21.93 -20.06 -12.06
C SER A 20 -21.25 -19.03 -12.96
N ALA A 21 -21.45 -17.74 -12.68
CA ALA A 21 -20.81 -16.64 -13.40
C ALA A 21 -19.29 -16.63 -13.21
N LEU A 22 -18.76 -17.02 -12.05
CA LEU A 22 -17.32 -17.16 -11.85
C LEU A 22 -16.75 -18.18 -12.85
N TRP A 23 -17.38 -19.35 -12.97
CA TRP A 23 -16.93 -20.39 -13.91
C TRP A 23 -17.03 -19.93 -15.36
N GLY A 24 -18.13 -19.26 -15.74
CA GLY A 24 -18.31 -18.74 -17.08
C GLY A 24 -17.23 -17.73 -17.47
N LEU A 25 -16.85 -16.84 -16.55
CA LEU A 25 -15.78 -15.87 -16.76
C LEU A 25 -14.39 -16.53 -16.74
N ALA A 26 -14.12 -17.37 -15.74
CA ALA A 26 -12.84 -18.02 -15.56
C ALA A 26 -12.49 -18.97 -16.72
N THR A 27 -13.45 -19.72 -17.25
CA THR A 27 -13.25 -20.63 -18.38
C THR A 27 -13.14 -19.95 -19.74
N SER A 28 -13.52 -18.66 -19.82
CA SER A 28 -13.37 -17.84 -21.04
C SER A 28 -12.07 -17.05 -21.09
N ALA A 29 -11.27 -17.11 -20.02
CA ALA A 29 -9.99 -16.42 -19.92
C ALA A 29 -8.81 -17.39 -20.01
N ASP A 30 -7.69 -16.95 -20.52
CA ASP A 30 -6.43 -17.73 -20.58
C ASP A 30 -5.79 -17.84 -19.18
N LEU A 31 -6.03 -16.89 -18.30
CA LEU A 31 -5.48 -16.81 -16.94
C LEU A 31 -6.42 -16.05 -16.03
N VAL A 32 -6.60 -16.51 -14.80
CA VAL A 32 -7.24 -15.77 -13.71
C VAL A 32 -6.17 -15.19 -12.81
N LEU A 33 -6.13 -13.87 -12.67
CA LEU A 33 -5.30 -13.19 -11.68
C LEU A 33 -6.13 -12.92 -10.42
N ALA A 34 -5.87 -13.68 -9.36
CA ALA A 34 -6.41 -13.44 -8.03
C ALA A 34 -5.46 -12.51 -7.27
N ASN A 35 -5.90 -11.28 -7.02
CA ASN A 35 -5.07 -10.21 -6.46
C ASN A 35 -5.38 -10.02 -4.98
N THR A 36 -4.43 -10.28 -4.12
CA THR A 36 -4.48 -10.28 -2.64
C THR A 36 -4.97 -11.59 -2.01
N VAL A 37 -4.76 -11.74 -0.70
CA VAL A 37 -5.23 -12.91 0.08
C VAL A 37 -6.76 -12.94 0.21
N VAL A 38 -7.41 -11.78 0.07
CA VAL A 38 -8.88 -11.66 0.15
C VAL A 38 -9.58 -12.50 -0.93
N GLU A 39 -8.89 -12.77 -2.04
CA GLU A 39 -9.39 -13.62 -3.13
C GLU A 39 -9.23 -15.13 -2.84
N ALA A 40 -8.82 -15.52 -1.65
CA ALA A 40 -8.71 -16.95 -1.26
C ALA A 40 -9.98 -17.78 -1.56
N PRO A 41 -11.22 -17.27 -1.38
CA PRO A 41 -12.43 -18.00 -1.76
C PRO A 41 -12.51 -18.28 -3.26
N VAL A 42 -12.11 -17.33 -4.12
CA VAL A 42 -12.06 -17.51 -5.59
C VAL A 42 -11.01 -18.56 -5.93
N VAL A 43 -9.82 -18.44 -5.36
CA VAL A 43 -8.74 -19.41 -5.54
C VAL A 43 -9.19 -20.81 -5.10
N ASN A 44 -9.83 -20.94 -3.93
CA ASN A 44 -10.32 -22.23 -3.42
C ASN A 44 -11.37 -22.86 -4.35
N THR A 45 -12.24 -22.04 -4.94
CA THR A 45 -13.26 -22.51 -5.90
C THR A 45 -12.64 -23.03 -7.20
N LEU A 46 -11.58 -22.39 -7.70
CA LEU A 46 -10.91 -22.77 -8.95
C LEU A 46 -9.79 -23.81 -8.73
N ASN A 47 -9.43 -24.08 -7.49
CA ASN A 47 -8.33 -24.95 -7.10
C ASN A 47 -8.51 -26.38 -7.63
N GLY A 48 -7.50 -26.94 -8.29
CA GLY A 48 -7.54 -28.27 -8.90
C GLY A 48 -8.35 -28.36 -10.19
N SER A 49 -8.83 -27.24 -10.74
CA SER A 49 -9.51 -27.19 -12.03
C SER A 49 -8.50 -27.12 -13.19
N PHE A 50 -9.02 -27.01 -14.42
CA PHE A 50 -8.21 -26.76 -15.63
C PHE A 50 -7.91 -25.28 -15.88
N VAL A 51 -8.51 -24.36 -15.10
CA VAL A 51 -8.32 -22.91 -15.24
C VAL A 51 -7.01 -22.49 -14.59
N PRO A 52 -6.05 -21.91 -15.31
CA PRO A 52 -4.83 -21.38 -14.72
C PRO A 52 -5.13 -20.20 -13.79
N VAL A 53 -4.54 -20.21 -12.59
CA VAL A 53 -4.70 -19.13 -11.60
C VAL A 53 -3.33 -18.66 -11.16
N LEU A 54 -3.08 -17.36 -11.29
CA LEU A 54 -1.99 -16.67 -10.64
C LEU A 54 -2.54 -15.98 -9.38
N TRP A 55 -2.14 -16.46 -8.21
CA TRP A 55 -2.52 -15.85 -6.95
C TRP A 55 -1.38 -14.96 -6.46
N TRP A 56 -1.60 -13.65 -6.50
CA TRP A 56 -0.57 -12.66 -6.21
C TRP A 56 -0.83 -11.92 -4.91
N LEU A 57 0.02 -12.15 -3.90
CA LEU A 57 -0.13 -11.66 -2.55
C LEU A 57 0.56 -10.31 -2.37
N HIS A 58 -0.19 -9.35 -1.84
CA HIS A 58 0.28 -8.01 -1.45
C HIS A 58 -0.05 -7.70 0.01
N ASP A 59 -0.48 -8.71 0.76
CA ASP A 59 -1.10 -8.51 2.04
C ASP A 59 -0.07 -8.58 3.16
N ALA A 60 -0.33 -7.77 4.17
CA ALA A 60 0.38 -7.76 5.42
C ALA A 60 -0.23 -8.77 6.41
N PHE A 61 0.46 -9.07 7.50
CA PHE A 61 0.01 -10.04 8.52
C PHE A 61 -1.41 -9.77 9.04
N ALA A 62 -1.78 -8.50 9.19
CA ALA A 62 -3.08 -8.10 9.71
C ALA A 62 -4.29 -8.58 8.88
N GLY A 63 -4.10 -8.91 7.61
CA GLY A 63 -5.18 -9.42 6.73
C GLY A 63 -5.52 -10.88 6.97
N TYR A 64 -4.54 -11.70 7.35
CA TYR A 64 -4.66 -13.16 7.36
C TYR A 64 -5.63 -13.74 8.40
N PRO A 65 -5.75 -13.24 9.65
CA PRO A 65 -6.69 -13.77 10.64
C PRO A 65 -8.15 -13.81 10.15
N PHE A 66 -8.52 -12.87 9.27
CA PHE A 66 -9.90 -12.77 8.78
C PHE A 66 -10.21 -13.73 7.62
N ILE A 67 -9.20 -14.15 6.84
CA ILE A 67 -9.40 -14.92 5.61
C ILE A 67 -8.79 -16.33 5.67
N SER A 68 -7.99 -16.65 6.68
CA SER A 68 -7.25 -17.91 6.78
C SER A 68 -8.12 -19.17 6.63
N HIS A 69 -9.37 -19.10 7.09
CA HIS A 69 -10.35 -20.21 6.96
C HIS A 69 -10.73 -20.52 5.51
N SER A 70 -10.56 -19.58 4.59
CA SER A 70 -10.87 -19.73 3.16
C SER A 70 -9.65 -20.12 2.32
N ILE A 71 -8.45 -20.10 2.89
CA ILE A 71 -7.23 -20.49 2.20
C ILE A 71 -7.27 -22.02 1.95
N PRO A 72 -7.02 -22.49 0.71
CA PRO A 72 -6.99 -23.91 0.39
C PRO A 72 -6.02 -24.69 1.30
N LYS A 73 -6.36 -25.95 1.62
CA LYS A 73 -5.47 -26.83 2.39
C LYS A 73 -4.23 -27.25 1.58
N ALA A 74 -4.36 -27.36 0.28
CA ALA A 74 -3.28 -27.63 -0.67
C ALA A 74 -3.59 -26.90 -1.97
N LEU A 75 -2.56 -26.49 -2.70
CA LEU A 75 -2.72 -25.87 -4.01
C LEU A 75 -2.68 -26.94 -5.10
N GLY A 76 -3.64 -26.86 -6.02
CA GLY A 76 -3.64 -27.64 -7.25
C GLY A 76 -2.57 -27.16 -8.21
N LYS A 77 -2.20 -28.01 -9.17
CA LYS A 77 -1.17 -27.69 -10.19
C LYS A 77 -1.52 -26.49 -11.07
N ASN A 78 -2.78 -26.08 -11.09
CA ASN A 78 -3.28 -24.93 -11.83
C ASN A 78 -3.11 -23.60 -11.08
N VAL A 79 -2.74 -23.62 -9.80
CA VAL A 79 -2.56 -22.41 -8.98
C VAL A 79 -1.09 -22.13 -8.81
N HIS A 80 -0.64 -20.99 -9.34
CA HIS A 80 0.69 -20.46 -9.14
C HIS A 80 0.63 -19.32 -8.11
N LEU A 81 1.36 -19.50 -6.99
CA LEU A 81 1.32 -18.57 -5.86
C LEU A 81 2.55 -17.69 -5.85
N CYS A 82 2.33 -16.37 -5.90
CA CYS A 82 3.39 -15.36 -5.86
C CYS A 82 3.15 -14.35 -4.75
N ALA A 83 4.21 -13.72 -4.29
CA ALA A 83 4.17 -12.60 -3.34
C ALA A 83 5.04 -11.43 -3.82
N VAL A 84 4.67 -10.22 -3.47
CA VAL A 84 5.42 -9.01 -3.84
C VAL A 84 6.78 -8.88 -3.16
N GLY A 85 7.05 -9.69 -2.13
CA GLY A 85 8.32 -9.67 -1.41
C GLY A 85 8.30 -10.58 -0.19
N SER A 86 9.42 -10.61 0.52
CA SER A 86 9.64 -11.47 1.69
C SER A 86 8.63 -11.25 2.81
N HIS A 87 8.17 -10.02 3.03
CA HIS A 87 7.18 -9.70 4.06
C HIS A 87 5.82 -10.33 3.76
N ALA A 88 5.32 -10.22 2.52
CA ALA A 88 4.08 -10.88 2.10
C ALA A 88 4.21 -12.41 2.10
N THR A 89 5.38 -12.95 1.74
CA THR A 89 5.69 -14.38 1.87
C THR A 89 5.60 -14.84 3.33
N ALA A 90 6.25 -14.13 4.25
CA ALA A 90 6.20 -14.43 5.68
C ALA A 90 4.77 -14.37 6.24
N ALA A 91 3.97 -13.41 5.78
CA ALA A 91 2.57 -13.29 6.18
C ALA A 91 1.75 -14.54 5.78
N MET A 92 1.90 -15.04 4.55
CA MET A 92 1.26 -16.30 4.13
C MET A 92 1.82 -17.51 4.91
N HIS A 93 3.13 -17.59 5.09
CA HIS A 93 3.77 -18.67 5.84
C HIS A 93 3.37 -18.72 7.32
N SER A 94 2.89 -17.61 7.90
CA SER A 94 2.34 -17.62 9.26
C SER A 94 1.10 -18.49 9.42
N VAL A 95 0.37 -18.76 8.32
CA VAL A 95 -0.84 -19.59 8.28
C VAL A 95 -0.67 -20.84 7.42
N ARG A 96 0.22 -20.82 6.43
CA ARG A 96 0.51 -21.92 5.50
C ARG A 96 2.02 -22.01 5.23
N PRO A 97 2.79 -22.53 6.21
CA PRO A 97 4.25 -22.66 6.10
C PRO A 97 4.68 -23.68 5.02
N ASP A 98 3.77 -24.52 4.57
CA ASP A 98 3.96 -25.58 3.57
C ASP A 98 3.84 -25.08 2.12
N PHE A 99 3.40 -23.84 1.88
CA PHE A 99 3.24 -23.33 0.53
C PHE A 99 4.58 -22.87 -0.07
N GLU A 100 4.84 -23.30 -1.31
CA GLU A 100 5.91 -22.71 -2.12
C GLU A 100 5.42 -21.39 -2.72
N ILE A 101 6.19 -20.31 -2.54
CA ILE A 101 5.81 -18.97 -2.93
C ILE A 101 6.95 -18.34 -3.71
N GLU A 102 6.70 -18.00 -4.97
CA GLU A 102 7.64 -17.25 -5.78
C GLU A 102 7.54 -15.75 -5.52
N GLN A 103 8.65 -15.02 -5.69
CA GLN A 103 8.61 -13.57 -5.62
C GLN A 103 8.27 -12.99 -6.99
N LEU A 104 7.20 -12.20 -7.04
CA LEU A 104 6.78 -11.41 -8.20
C LEU A 104 6.66 -9.95 -7.78
N ILE A 105 7.77 -9.23 -7.87
CA ILE A 105 7.85 -7.82 -7.49
C ILE A 105 7.19 -6.98 -8.60
N TYR A 106 6.26 -6.09 -8.22
CA TYR A 106 5.71 -5.14 -9.19
C TYR A 106 6.66 -3.96 -9.40
N GLY A 107 6.68 -3.46 -10.63
CA GLY A 107 7.33 -2.20 -10.97
C GLY A 107 6.34 -1.03 -10.96
N LEU A 108 6.86 0.17 -10.86
CA LEU A 108 6.12 1.38 -11.18
C LEU A 108 6.66 1.97 -12.50
N PRO A 109 5.81 2.64 -13.29
CA PRO A 109 6.29 3.41 -14.42
C PRO A 109 7.33 4.45 -14.00
N ASP A 110 8.29 4.71 -14.85
CA ASP A 110 9.25 5.81 -14.62
C ASP A 110 8.54 7.15 -14.81
N TYR A 111 8.21 7.77 -13.71
CA TYR A 111 7.56 9.08 -13.68
C TYR A 111 8.54 10.25 -13.77
N ALA A 112 9.85 10.01 -13.68
CA ALA A 112 10.85 11.08 -13.60
C ALA A 112 10.87 11.96 -14.86
N ALA A 113 10.46 11.41 -16.00
CA ALA A 113 10.34 12.16 -17.27
C ALA A 113 8.97 12.82 -17.49
N GLU A 114 7.99 12.54 -16.63
CA GLU A 114 6.65 13.13 -16.76
C GLU A 114 6.62 14.55 -16.17
N GLN A 115 5.80 15.42 -16.77
CA GLN A 115 5.53 16.75 -16.23
C GLN A 115 4.23 16.73 -15.42
N PHE A 116 4.30 17.20 -14.20
CA PHE A 116 3.13 17.34 -13.31
C PHE A 116 2.89 18.82 -12.98
N PRO A 117 1.61 19.22 -12.77
CA PRO A 117 1.30 20.50 -12.16
C PRO A 117 2.02 20.60 -10.81
N ARG A 118 2.79 21.68 -10.61
CA ARG A 118 3.60 21.82 -9.40
C ARG A 118 2.70 21.98 -8.18
N TYR A 119 2.84 21.09 -7.22
CA TYR A 119 2.14 21.17 -5.94
C TYR A 119 2.76 22.32 -5.11
N ASP A 120 1.91 23.14 -4.47
CA ASP A 120 2.39 24.24 -3.63
C ASP A 120 2.93 23.70 -2.30
N ILE A 121 4.24 23.80 -2.10
CA ILE A 121 4.96 23.47 -0.86
C ILE A 121 5.45 24.73 -0.12
N SER A 122 4.93 25.92 -0.43
CA SER A 122 5.33 27.20 0.20
C SER A 122 5.21 27.17 1.72
N PHE A 123 4.30 26.37 2.27
CA PHE A 123 4.16 26.14 3.71
C PHE A 123 5.43 25.60 4.37
N ALA A 124 6.30 24.91 3.63
CA ALA A 124 7.58 24.44 4.14
C ALA A 124 8.59 25.59 4.41
N GLY A 125 8.38 26.76 3.80
CA GLY A 125 9.23 27.95 4.01
C GLY A 125 10.69 27.72 3.61
N GLY A 126 10.95 26.90 2.58
CA GLY A 126 12.30 26.55 2.12
C GLY A 126 13.03 25.53 3.01
N ARG A 127 12.38 25.02 4.06
CA ARG A 127 12.96 23.99 4.95
C ARG A 127 12.90 22.60 4.28
N PRO A 128 13.82 21.69 4.62
CA PRO A 128 13.71 20.29 4.22
C PRO A 128 12.34 19.71 4.58
N LEU A 129 11.66 19.12 3.59
CA LEU A 129 10.31 18.58 3.70
C LEU A 129 10.33 17.05 3.80
N PHE A 130 9.87 16.54 4.93
CA PHE A 130 9.67 15.10 5.21
C PHE A 130 8.21 14.75 5.02
N VAL A 131 7.92 13.71 4.22
CA VAL A 131 6.56 13.40 3.79
C VAL A 131 6.21 11.95 4.11
N THR A 132 5.01 11.72 4.64
CA THR A 132 4.38 10.41 4.70
C THR A 132 3.05 10.44 3.94
N VAL A 133 2.77 9.40 3.13
CA VAL A 133 1.55 9.31 2.32
C VAL A 133 0.89 7.95 2.56
N GLY A 134 -0.35 7.99 3.00
CA GLY A 134 -1.16 6.80 3.27
C GLY A 134 -2.30 7.10 4.22
N SER A 135 -3.27 6.17 4.35
CA SER A 135 -4.35 6.29 5.31
C SER A 135 -3.79 6.43 6.74
N LEU A 136 -4.41 7.31 7.53
CA LEU A 136 -4.11 7.42 8.96
C LEU A 136 -4.77 6.25 9.68
N GLU A 137 -4.06 5.13 9.74
CA GLU A 137 -4.47 3.88 10.40
C GLU A 137 -3.31 3.29 11.19
N HIS A 138 -3.61 2.48 12.20
CA HIS A 138 -2.62 1.92 13.12
C HIS A 138 -1.49 1.16 12.39
N ARG A 139 -1.84 0.38 11.37
CA ARG A 139 -0.89 -0.38 10.57
C ARG A 139 0.17 0.50 9.89
N LYS A 140 -0.23 1.70 9.42
CA LYS A 140 0.68 2.66 8.75
C LYS A 140 1.54 3.49 9.70
N GLY A 141 1.33 3.40 11.01
CA GLY A 141 2.20 3.99 12.05
C GLY A 141 2.32 5.51 12.06
N PRO A 142 1.28 6.30 11.74
CA PRO A 142 1.41 7.77 11.78
C PRO A 142 1.75 8.29 13.18
N ASP A 143 1.32 7.60 14.23
CA ASP A 143 1.66 7.88 15.62
C ASP A 143 3.14 7.68 15.93
N ILE A 144 3.80 6.69 15.30
CA ILE A 144 5.26 6.49 15.42
C ILE A 144 5.98 7.71 14.87
N PHE A 145 5.59 8.17 13.69
CA PHE A 145 6.19 9.35 13.09
C PHE A 145 5.89 10.61 13.93
N CYS A 146 4.66 10.76 14.46
CA CYS A 146 4.33 11.83 15.39
C CYS A 146 5.25 11.84 16.62
N ASN A 147 5.48 10.67 17.23
CA ASN A 147 6.35 10.54 18.40
C ASN A 147 7.81 10.85 18.05
N ALA A 148 8.30 10.39 16.91
CA ALA A 148 9.63 10.74 16.42
C ALA A 148 9.82 12.27 16.31
N ILE A 149 8.83 12.99 15.73
CA ILE A 149 8.87 14.45 15.61
C ILE A 149 8.87 15.13 16.98
N ARG A 150 8.09 14.63 17.95
CA ARG A 150 8.07 15.17 19.33
C ARG A 150 9.41 15.01 20.04
N LEU A 151 10.11 13.91 19.78
CA LEU A 151 11.40 13.63 20.39
C LEU A 151 12.56 14.45 19.79
N LEU A 152 12.37 15.09 18.63
CA LEU A 152 13.39 15.96 18.06
C LEU A 152 13.61 17.20 18.96
N PRO A 153 14.89 17.59 19.21
CA PRO A 153 15.19 18.87 19.83
C PRO A 153 14.53 20.01 19.04
N SER A 154 14.02 21.04 19.72
CA SER A 154 13.34 22.18 19.08
C SER A 154 14.18 22.81 17.98
N ALA A 155 15.48 23.01 18.24
CA ALA A 155 16.42 23.59 17.26
C ALA A 155 16.58 22.75 15.98
N VAL A 156 16.26 21.43 16.01
CA VAL A 156 16.26 20.55 14.84
C VAL A 156 14.89 20.57 14.19
N ARG A 157 13.82 20.39 14.98
CA ARG A 157 12.44 20.35 14.51
C ARG A 157 12.06 21.63 13.74
N GLU A 158 12.44 22.79 14.24
CA GLU A 158 12.14 24.10 13.63
C GLU A 158 12.82 24.31 12.28
N LYS A 159 13.89 23.56 11.99
CA LYS A 159 14.62 23.62 10.72
C LYS A 159 14.05 22.67 9.65
N ALA A 160 13.00 21.93 9.95
CA ALA A 160 12.35 20.99 9.03
C ALA A 160 10.86 21.26 8.93
N ALA A 161 10.23 20.74 7.87
CA ALA A 161 8.80 20.67 7.69
C ALA A 161 8.36 19.21 7.55
N PHE A 162 7.23 18.85 8.16
CA PHE A 162 6.71 17.49 8.20
C PHE A 162 5.29 17.49 7.66
N LEU A 163 5.02 16.69 6.62
CA LEU A 163 3.71 16.61 5.99
C LEU A 163 3.14 15.21 6.08
N PHE A 164 1.94 15.11 6.63
CA PHE A 164 1.11 13.92 6.61
C PHE A 164 0.03 14.07 5.53
N VAL A 165 -0.08 13.07 4.65
CA VAL A 165 -1.09 13.04 3.58
C VAL A 165 -1.88 11.75 3.67
N GLY A 166 -3.20 11.83 3.81
CA GLY A 166 -4.06 10.65 3.77
C GLY A 166 -5.38 10.79 4.50
N LYS A 167 -6.30 9.88 4.21
CA LYS A 167 -7.61 9.84 4.87
C LYS A 167 -7.48 9.36 6.31
N ALA A 168 -8.28 9.95 7.20
CA ALA A 168 -8.46 9.46 8.56
C ALA A 168 -9.30 8.15 8.52
N ALA A 169 -8.62 7.02 8.59
CA ALA A 169 -9.26 5.70 8.66
C ALA A 169 -9.41 5.23 10.12
N ASP A 170 -8.56 5.73 11.01
CA ASP A 170 -8.60 5.47 12.46
C ASP A 170 -8.65 6.81 13.20
N LYS A 171 -9.64 6.95 14.11
CA LYS A 171 -9.84 8.18 14.87
C LYS A 171 -8.67 8.47 15.84
N GLY A 172 -8.08 7.45 16.44
CA GLY A 172 -6.94 7.59 17.35
C GLY A 172 -5.72 8.11 16.61
N MET A 173 -5.43 7.54 15.42
CA MET A 173 -4.34 7.96 14.56
C MET A 173 -4.53 9.38 14.03
N TYR A 174 -5.76 9.72 13.63
CA TYR A 174 -6.08 11.09 13.23
C TYR A 174 -5.86 12.08 14.39
N ASN A 175 -6.35 11.77 15.59
CA ASN A 175 -6.18 12.64 16.74
C ASN A 175 -4.71 12.85 17.10
N ALA A 176 -3.85 11.84 16.95
CA ALA A 176 -2.42 11.96 17.17
C ALA A 176 -1.77 12.95 16.20
N VAL A 177 -2.12 12.88 14.91
CA VAL A 177 -1.62 13.81 13.87
C VAL A 177 -2.19 15.23 14.12
N ASP A 178 -3.49 15.34 14.36
CA ASP A 178 -4.15 16.63 14.59
C ASP A 178 -3.61 17.34 15.85
N SER A 179 -3.36 16.60 16.95
CA SER A 179 -2.68 17.15 18.12
C SER A 179 -1.28 17.67 17.77
N LEU A 180 -0.51 16.90 16.99
CA LEU A 180 0.84 17.31 16.60
C LEU A 180 0.84 18.57 15.74
N VAL A 181 -0.13 18.70 14.81
CA VAL A 181 -0.30 19.92 13.99
C VAL A 181 -0.62 21.12 14.85
N ARG A 182 -1.47 20.96 15.87
CA ARG A 182 -1.78 22.06 16.84
C ARG A 182 -0.59 22.43 17.70
N ASP A 183 0.20 21.44 18.14
CA ASP A 183 1.38 21.67 18.97
C ASP A 183 2.50 22.38 18.19
N TYR A 184 2.60 22.13 16.88
CA TYR A 184 3.68 22.63 16.01
C TYR A 184 3.18 23.18 14.67
N PRO A 185 2.27 24.19 14.65
CA PRO A 185 1.57 24.62 13.45
C PRO A 185 2.48 25.25 12.37
N GLN A 186 3.71 25.62 12.72
CA GLN A 186 4.68 26.19 11.80
C GLN A 186 5.57 25.14 11.10
N THR A 187 5.55 23.89 11.61
CA THR A 187 6.47 22.84 11.13
C THR A 187 5.77 21.55 10.72
N VAL A 188 4.57 21.29 11.25
CA VAL A 188 3.80 20.06 10.97
C VAL A 188 2.52 20.41 10.24
N PHE A 189 2.25 19.68 9.17
CA PHE A 189 1.13 19.92 8.28
C PHE A 189 0.39 18.62 7.98
N TYR A 190 -0.92 18.74 7.73
CA TYR A 190 -1.77 17.62 7.34
C TYR A 190 -2.62 17.97 6.13
N ARG A 191 -2.73 17.01 5.19
CA ARG A 191 -3.64 17.06 4.04
C ARG A 191 -4.45 15.77 3.98
N LYS A 192 -5.77 15.90 4.02
CA LYS A 192 -6.68 14.74 4.03
C LYS A 192 -6.56 13.90 2.77
N ARG A 193 -6.27 14.53 1.63
CA ARG A 193 -6.17 13.89 0.32
C ARG A 193 -5.39 14.79 -0.62
N LEU A 194 -4.60 14.17 -1.46
CA LEU A 194 -4.05 14.75 -2.68
C LEU A 194 -4.42 13.86 -3.86
N GLU A 195 -4.59 14.43 -5.04
CA GLU A 195 -4.80 13.67 -6.26
C GLU A 195 -3.46 13.11 -6.76
N ARG A 196 -3.50 12.08 -7.61
CA ARG A 196 -2.26 11.39 -8.07
C ARG A 196 -1.20 12.33 -8.66
N PRO A 197 -1.53 13.31 -9.54
CA PRO A 197 -0.53 14.26 -10.03
C PRO A 197 0.09 15.12 -8.92
N GLU A 198 -0.70 15.50 -7.91
CA GLU A 198 -0.21 16.28 -6.76
C GLU A 198 0.73 15.44 -5.89
N VAL A 199 0.43 14.14 -5.68
CA VAL A 199 1.32 13.22 -4.96
C VAL A 199 2.64 13.06 -5.69
N LYS A 200 2.62 12.87 -7.02
CA LYS A 200 3.85 12.76 -7.83
C LYS A 200 4.68 14.04 -7.74
N SER A 201 4.04 15.21 -7.89
CA SER A 201 4.71 16.49 -7.75
C SER A 201 5.26 16.75 -6.33
N LEU A 202 4.55 16.28 -5.30
CA LEU A 202 5.04 16.33 -3.93
C LEU A 202 6.26 15.43 -3.73
N MET A 203 6.27 14.20 -4.30
CA MET A 203 7.43 13.30 -4.28
C MET A 203 8.64 13.91 -4.98
N GLU A 204 8.44 14.58 -6.13
CA GLU A 204 9.51 15.29 -6.82
C GLU A 204 10.11 16.41 -5.97
N GLN A 205 9.32 17.10 -5.15
CA GLN A 205 9.72 18.29 -4.39
C GLN A 205 10.16 18.00 -2.95
N CYS A 206 9.74 16.86 -2.34
CA CYS A 206 10.13 16.53 -0.98
C CYS A 206 11.63 16.22 -0.87
N ASN A 207 12.16 16.26 0.34
CA ASN A 207 13.55 15.93 0.63
C ASN A 207 13.72 14.50 1.18
N CYS A 208 12.66 13.95 1.79
CA CYS A 208 12.71 12.60 2.35
C CYS A 208 11.28 12.03 2.46
N VAL A 209 11.15 10.76 2.17
CA VAL A 209 9.93 9.99 2.37
C VAL A 209 10.04 9.22 3.69
N VAL A 210 9.00 9.22 4.51
CA VAL A 210 8.98 8.52 5.80
C VAL A 210 7.87 7.48 5.83
N CYS A 211 8.23 6.22 6.01
CA CYS A 211 7.32 5.09 6.16
C CYS A 211 7.52 4.42 7.52
N ALA A 212 6.73 4.82 8.51
CA ALA A 212 6.79 4.28 9.86
C ALA A 212 5.80 3.11 10.07
N SER A 213 5.48 2.38 9.01
CA SER A 213 4.49 1.30 9.04
C SER A 213 4.89 0.19 10.02
N ARG A 214 3.89 -0.37 10.73
CA ARG A 214 4.05 -1.58 11.56
C ARG A 214 3.93 -2.86 10.76
N ASP A 215 3.31 -2.76 9.58
CA ASP A 215 3.02 -3.92 8.75
C ASP A 215 2.67 -3.45 7.33
N ASP A 216 3.64 -3.46 6.42
CA ASP A 216 3.47 -3.01 5.04
C ASP A 216 4.42 -3.75 4.09
N PRO A 217 3.93 -4.68 3.28
CA PRO A 217 4.81 -5.54 2.49
C PRO A 217 5.54 -4.82 1.36
N MET A 218 4.97 -3.73 0.83
CA MET A 218 5.59 -2.93 -0.23
C MET A 218 4.87 -1.59 -0.41
N PRO A 219 5.21 -0.57 0.38
CA PRO A 219 4.55 0.73 0.32
C PRO A 219 4.91 1.47 -0.97
N THR A 220 3.93 1.61 -1.87
CA THR A 220 4.12 2.23 -3.20
C THR A 220 4.68 3.64 -3.14
N PHE A 221 4.29 4.44 -2.13
CA PHE A 221 4.77 5.82 -2.03
C PHE A 221 6.28 5.91 -1.70
N VAL A 222 6.87 4.88 -1.08
CA VAL A 222 8.33 4.77 -0.89
C VAL A 222 9.00 4.55 -2.24
N THR A 223 8.48 3.59 -3.01
CA THR A 223 8.98 3.33 -4.37
C THR A 223 8.81 4.55 -5.29
N GLU A 224 7.69 5.27 -5.18
CA GLU A 224 7.48 6.54 -5.89
C GLU A 224 8.54 7.60 -5.50
N GLY A 225 8.87 7.71 -4.22
CA GLY A 225 9.95 8.59 -3.76
C GLY A 225 11.31 8.20 -4.36
N LEU A 226 11.61 6.90 -4.42
CA LEU A 226 12.86 6.40 -5.00
C LEU A 226 13.01 6.73 -6.50
N ILE A 227 11.89 6.70 -7.28
CA ILE A 227 11.89 7.11 -8.71
C ILE A 227 12.40 8.55 -8.86
N PHE A 228 12.05 9.44 -7.93
CA PHE A 228 12.53 10.83 -7.90
C PHE A 228 13.85 11.00 -7.14
N GLY A 229 14.56 9.91 -6.85
CA GLY A 229 15.86 9.95 -6.16
C GLY A 229 15.78 10.42 -4.71
N LYS A 230 14.62 10.27 -4.04
CA LYS A 230 14.46 10.74 -2.66
C LYS A 230 14.90 9.66 -1.67
N PRO A 231 15.70 10.04 -0.66
CA PRO A 231 15.99 9.14 0.45
C PRO A 231 14.72 8.78 1.19
N SER A 232 14.69 7.56 1.74
CA SER A 232 13.55 7.06 2.49
C SER A 232 13.99 6.60 3.88
N ILE A 233 13.21 6.96 4.89
CA ILE A 233 13.29 6.43 6.24
C ILE A 233 12.15 5.43 6.38
N VAL A 234 12.48 4.17 6.52
CA VAL A 234 11.49 3.08 6.60
C VAL A 234 11.66 2.30 7.90
N SER A 235 10.57 1.73 8.41
CA SER A 235 10.64 0.79 9.52
C SER A 235 11.18 -0.58 9.04
N GLU A 236 11.61 -1.42 9.96
CA GLU A 236 12.01 -2.81 9.68
C GLU A 236 10.85 -3.72 9.25
N HIS A 237 9.62 -3.24 9.37
CA HIS A 237 8.38 -3.94 9.01
C HIS A 237 7.82 -3.48 7.64
N THR A 238 8.72 -3.01 6.78
CA THR A 238 8.39 -2.47 5.45
C THR A 238 9.14 -3.19 4.36
#